data_14ed5c7fd1cacdf373603774b8d7a7c7
#
_entry.id   14ed5c7fd1cacdf373603774b8d7a7c7
#
_cell.length_a   1.000
_cell.length_b   1.000
_cell.length_c   1.000
_cell.angle_alpha   90.00
_cell.angle_beta   90.00
_cell.angle_gamma   90.00
#
_symmetry.space_group_name_H-M   'P 1'
#
loop_
_entity.id
_entity.type
_entity.pdbx_description
1 polymer ?
#
loop_
_entity_poly.entity_id
_entity_poly.type
_entity_poly.pdbx_seq_one_letter_code
_entity_poly.pdbx_strand_id
1 'polypeptide(L)' 'GFKDVPNFELKEEALIDMLVNNSIANSKREAREFLKAGSITLNGEKVTDENMMITPEIAIGGKAIIVRKGKKKYYFGKF' A
#
# COMPACT_ATOMS: atom_id res chain seq x y z
N GLY A 1 -2.55 -11.79 -14.39
CA GLY A 1 -3.85 -11.34 -13.94
C GLY A 1 -3.93 -11.19 -12.43
N PHE A 2 -5.05 -10.71 -11.97
CA PHE A 2 -5.24 -10.45 -10.54
C PHE A 2 -5.28 -11.72 -9.69
N LYS A 3 -5.38 -12.88 -10.30
CA LYS A 3 -5.38 -14.16 -9.57
C LYS A 3 -4.10 -14.41 -8.81
N ASP A 4 -2.99 -13.88 -9.30
CA ASP A 4 -1.68 -14.11 -8.72
C ASP A 4 -1.23 -12.94 -7.83
N VAL A 5 -2.09 -11.96 -7.62
CA VAL A 5 -1.77 -10.81 -6.77
C VAL A 5 -1.91 -11.20 -5.30
N PRO A 6 -0.87 -10.97 -4.47
CA PRO A 6 -0.98 -11.22 -3.04
C PRO A 6 -2.14 -10.45 -2.42
N ASN A 7 -2.90 -11.13 -1.59
CA ASN A 7 -4.03 -10.54 -0.85
C ASN A 7 -3.68 -10.46 0.62
N PHE A 8 -4.14 -9.41 1.28
CA PHE A 8 -3.97 -9.26 2.71
C PHE A 8 -5.13 -8.46 3.31
N GLU A 9 -5.29 -8.58 4.63
CA GLU A 9 -6.30 -7.83 5.34
C GLU A 9 -5.76 -6.45 5.71
N LEU A 10 -6.55 -5.43 5.42
CA LEU A 10 -6.25 -4.08 5.83
C LEU A 10 -6.80 -3.81 7.22
N LYS A 11 -6.15 -2.89 7.93
CA LYS A 11 -6.64 -2.35 9.19
C LYS A 11 -6.25 -0.88 9.22
N GLU A 12 -6.87 -0.12 10.10
CA GLU A 12 -6.51 1.28 10.24
C GLU A 12 -5.14 1.38 10.90
N GLU A 13 -4.15 1.81 10.11
CA GLU A 13 -2.76 1.94 10.56
C GLU A 13 -2.04 2.90 9.62
N ALA A 14 -0.83 3.31 10.00
CA ALA A 14 -0.03 4.15 9.12
C ALA A 14 0.34 3.38 7.85
N LEU A 15 0.41 4.08 6.72
CA LEU A 15 0.82 3.47 5.46
C LEU A 15 2.17 2.75 5.58
N ILE A 16 3.13 3.37 6.27
CA ILE A 16 4.45 2.77 6.49
C ILE A 16 4.32 1.44 7.23
N ASP A 17 3.50 1.39 8.28
CA ASP A 17 3.29 0.15 9.03
C ASP A 17 2.61 -0.91 8.16
N MET A 18 1.65 -0.52 7.35
CA MET A 18 0.99 -1.44 6.43
C MET A 18 1.99 -2.06 5.45
N LEU A 19 2.88 -1.24 4.89
CA LEU A 19 3.89 -1.73 3.95
C LEU A 19 4.84 -2.74 4.62
N VAL A 20 5.25 -2.47 5.85
CA VAL A 20 6.15 -3.37 6.58
C VAL A 20 5.44 -4.63 7.03
N ASN A 21 4.24 -4.49 7.59
CA ASN A 21 3.48 -5.63 8.13
C ASN A 21 3.08 -6.65 7.06
N ASN A 22 2.97 -6.21 5.82
CA ASN A 22 2.57 -7.08 4.71
C ASN A 22 3.74 -7.42 3.79
N SER A 23 4.96 -7.19 4.25
CA SER A 23 6.19 -7.54 3.52
C SER A 23 6.34 -6.84 2.17
N ILE A 24 5.65 -5.73 1.97
CA ILE A 24 5.83 -4.91 0.77
C ILE A 24 7.14 -4.15 0.91
N ALA A 25 7.48 -3.76 2.14
CA ALA A 25 8.78 -3.20 2.49
C ALA A 25 9.40 -4.04 3.61
N ASN A 26 10.71 -4.11 3.66
CA ASN A 26 11.42 -4.90 4.66
C ASN A 26 11.62 -4.16 5.99
N SER A 27 11.49 -2.84 5.95
CA SER A 27 11.67 -1.99 7.13
C SER A 27 10.94 -0.68 6.94
N LYS A 28 10.75 0.04 8.04
CA LYS A 28 10.12 1.36 7.97
C LYS A 28 10.95 2.34 7.14
N ARG A 29 12.28 2.23 7.24
CA ARG A 29 13.18 3.05 6.45
C ARG A 29 12.99 2.80 4.95
N GLU A 30 12.92 1.55 4.55
CA GLU A 30 12.69 1.19 3.16
C GLU A 30 11.33 1.69 2.68
N ALA A 31 10.30 1.57 3.51
CA ALA A 31 8.98 2.08 3.18
C ALA A 31 9.02 3.58 2.90
N ARG A 32 9.74 4.35 3.73
CA ARG A 32 9.90 5.79 3.52
C ARG A 32 10.62 6.10 2.22
N GLU A 33 11.64 5.32 1.91
CA GLU A 33 12.39 5.50 0.66
C GLU A 33 11.51 5.25 -0.56
N PHE A 34 10.64 4.23 -0.49
CA PHE A 34 9.68 3.98 -1.56
C PHE A 34 8.73 5.15 -1.78
N LEU A 35 8.27 5.76 -0.70
CA LEU A 35 7.38 6.93 -0.80
C LEU A 35 8.11 8.12 -1.42
N LYS A 36 9.34 8.37 -0.99
CA LYS A 36 10.14 9.47 -1.53
C LYS A 36 10.43 9.30 -3.01
N ALA A 37 10.66 8.07 -3.42
CA ALA A 37 10.93 7.74 -4.82
C ALA A 37 9.68 7.73 -5.69
N GLY A 38 8.49 7.84 -5.08
CA GLY A 38 7.23 7.75 -5.82
C GLY A 38 6.94 6.35 -6.31
N SER A 39 7.45 5.33 -5.62
CA SER A 39 7.29 3.94 -6.04
C SER A 39 6.00 3.31 -5.56
N ILE A 40 5.27 3.95 -4.66
CA ILE A 40 4.02 3.43 -4.11
C ILE A 40 2.83 4.15 -4.70
N THR A 41 1.91 3.39 -5.24
CA THR A 41 0.66 3.90 -5.79
C THR A 41 -0.49 3.19 -5.09
N LEU A 42 -1.46 3.94 -4.63
CA LEU A 42 -2.67 3.41 -4.01
C LEU A 42 -3.87 3.76 -4.89
N ASN A 43 -4.57 2.74 -5.36
CA ASN A 43 -5.74 2.91 -6.24
C ASN A 43 -5.47 3.80 -7.46
N GLY A 44 -4.25 3.69 -8.01
CA GLY A 44 -3.87 4.46 -9.18
C GLY A 44 -3.27 5.83 -8.88
N GLU A 45 -3.20 6.24 -7.63
CA GLU A 45 -2.64 7.53 -7.25
C GLU A 45 -1.29 7.36 -6.55
N LYS A 46 -0.29 8.10 -7.04
CA LYS A 46 1.04 8.10 -6.42
C LYS A 46 0.96 8.73 -5.03
N VAL A 47 1.54 8.05 -4.06
CA VAL A 47 1.58 8.53 -2.68
C VAL A 47 3.03 8.80 -2.28
N THR A 48 3.27 9.99 -1.74
CA THR A 48 4.59 10.40 -1.26
C THR A 48 4.57 10.84 0.20
N ASP A 49 3.41 10.84 0.83
CA ASP A 49 3.24 11.30 2.21
C ASP A 49 3.57 10.19 3.21
N GLU A 50 4.65 10.37 3.96
CA GLU A 50 5.09 9.42 5.01
C GLU A 50 4.09 9.32 6.16
N ASN A 51 3.25 10.31 6.31
CA ASN A 51 2.29 10.37 7.43
C ASN A 51 0.89 9.91 7.06
N MET A 52 0.74 9.39 5.86
CA MET A 52 -0.55 8.92 5.39
C MET A 52 -1.06 7.75 6.24
N MET A 53 -2.35 7.77 6.52
CA MET A 53 -3.01 6.69 7.26
C MET A 53 -3.86 5.86 6.31
N ILE A 54 -3.89 4.56 6.57
CA ILE A 54 -4.73 3.64 5.83
C ILE A 54 -6.10 3.59 6.54
N THR A 55 -7.13 4.02 5.83
CA THR A 55 -8.50 4.04 6.35
C THR A 55 -9.48 3.60 5.28
N PRO A 56 -10.69 3.16 5.64
CA PRO A 56 -11.71 2.82 4.64
C PRO A 56 -12.07 3.99 3.73
N GLU A 57 -11.84 5.23 4.17
CA GLU A 57 -12.16 6.41 3.36
C GLU A 57 -11.35 6.48 2.06
N ILE A 58 -10.12 5.98 2.07
CA ILE A 58 -9.27 5.98 0.87
C ILE A 58 -9.44 4.72 0.05
N ALA A 59 -10.19 3.75 0.55
CA ALA A 59 -10.40 2.47 -0.14
C ALA A 59 -11.54 2.55 -1.14
N ILE A 60 -11.47 1.74 -2.18
CA ILE A 60 -12.52 1.64 -3.18
C ILE A 60 -13.76 1.04 -2.52
N GLY A 61 -14.85 1.79 -2.50
CA GLY A 61 -16.07 1.36 -1.84
C GLY A 61 -15.92 1.12 -0.34
N GLY A 62 -14.90 1.70 0.29
CA GLY A 62 -14.60 1.48 1.70
C GLY A 62 -14.07 0.09 2.00
N LYS A 63 -13.68 -0.69 0.99
CA LYS A 63 -13.36 -2.11 1.15
C LYS A 63 -11.99 -2.53 0.66
N ALA A 64 -11.50 -1.95 -0.43
CA ALA A 64 -10.29 -2.48 -1.08
C ALA A 64 -9.31 -1.38 -1.45
N ILE A 65 -8.02 -1.70 -1.33
CA ILE A 65 -6.94 -0.84 -1.78
C ILE A 65 -6.03 -1.68 -2.66
N ILE A 66 -5.77 -1.20 -3.87
CA ILE A 66 -4.80 -1.80 -4.78
C ILE A 66 -3.49 -1.04 -4.59
N VAL A 67 -2.47 -1.75 -4.10
CA VAL A 67 -1.15 -1.18 -3.87
C VAL A 67 -0.24 -1.60 -5.01
N ARG A 68 0.40 -0.64 -5.65
CA ARG A 68 1.42 -0.93 -6.66
C ARG A 68 2.77 -0.45 -6.15
N LYS A 69 3.74 -1.35 -6.18
CA LYS A 69 5.13 -1.05 -5.86
C LYS A 69 5.94 -1.10 -7.14
N GLY A 70 6.51 0.02 -7.54
CA GLY A 70 7.22 0.11 -8.81
C GLY A 70 6.27 0.02 -9.99
N LYS A 71 6.68 -0.65 -11.05
CA LYS A 71 5.88 -0.73 -12.29
C LYS A 71 5.10 -2.03 -12.46
N LYS A 72 5.49 -3.09 -11.77
CA LYS A 72 4.96 -4.44 -12.03
C LYS A 72 4.43 -5.18 -10.82
N LYS A 73 4.71 -4.74 -9.62
CA LYS A 73 4.28 -5.46 -8.41
C LYS A 73 2.99 -4.87 -7.87
N TYR A 74 1.99 -5.72 -7.75
CA TYR A 74 0.68 -5.34 -7.25
C TYR A 74 0.33 -6.16 -6.02
N TYR A 75 -0.38 -5.53 -5.10
CA TYR A 75 -0.87 -6.17 -3.89
C TYR A 75 -2.32 -5.74 -3.71
N PHE A 76 -3.14 -6.62 -3.18
CA PHE A 76 -4.56 -6.35 -3.00
C PHE A 76 -4.92 -6.42 -1.52
N GLY A 77 -5.27 -5.28 -0.92
CA GLY A 77 -5.68 -5.21 0.47
C GLY A 77 -7.19 -5.06 0.60
N LYS A 78 -7.76 -5.73 1.59
CA LYS A 78 -9.20 -5.65 1.88
C LYS A 78 -9.43 -5.35 3.35
N PHE A 79 -10.35 -4.44 3.60
CA PHE A 79 -10.86 -4.23 4.95
C PHE A 79 -11.84 -5.32 5.36
#